data_b6489aba7fc49fd8fe504034cf2fab3f
#
_entry.id   b6489aba7fc49fd8fe504034cf2fab3f
#
_cell.length_a   1.000
_cell.length_b   1.000
_cell.length_c   1.000
_cell.angle_alpha   90.00
_cell.angle_beta   90.00
_cell.angle_gamma   90.00
#
_symmetry.space_group_name_H-M   'P 1'
#
loop_
_entity.id
_entity.type
_entity.pdbx_description
1 polymer ?
#
loop_
_entity_poly.entity_id
_entity_poly.type
_entity_poly.pdbx_seq_one_letter_code
_entity_poly.pdbx_strand_id
1 'polypeptide(L)'
;MKVAIAYIEEPPFGWTETDRTATGADIDLAEAVLRAIGATQIEHRLTTFSDLLPGVEAGRWDMNVSLFVTPERAKRVAFSVPVWAIGDGFLVRAGNPKALNSYPSFVKRQDARLGIIAGQVQHDSAKAAGVSDDQIAIFEHQADAIEAVRSGKIDAYASTALGNRILADRIGGSVLEAVEHKPGTNGIQQKLPLGAFSFNRRNSDLLNAVNAQLRSYLGSPDHRTRMARFGLTHEYIDPTLAR
;
A
#
# COMPACT_ATOMS: atom_id res chain seq x y z
N MET A 1 -9.72 -25.48 6.49
CA MET A 1 -10.17 -24.12 6.91
C MET A 1 -10.47 -23.29 5.66
N LYS A 2 -11.59 -22.55 5.64
CA LYS A 2 -11.90 -21.55 4.61
C LYS A 2 -11.51 -20.16 5.12
N VAL A 3 -10.86 -19.35 4.29
CA VAL A 3 -10.47 -17.97 4.64
C VAL A 3 -10.81 -17.02 3.48
N ALA A 4 -11.40 -15.88 3.79
CA ALA A 4 -11.67 -14.80 2.85
C ALA A 4 -10.69 -13.64 3.04
N ILE A 5 -10.05 -13.21 1.94
CA ILE A 5 -9.10 -12.09 1.90
C ILE A 5 -9.71 -10.95 1.09
N ALA A 6 -9.75 -9.75 1.66
CA ALA A 6 -10.09 -8.56 0.89
C ALA A 6 -8.85 -7.90 0.31
N TYR A 7 -8.96 -7.41 -0.92
CA TYR A 7 -7.93 -6.71 -1.64
C TYR A 7 -8.51 -5.56 -2.47
N ILE A 8 -7.65 -4.73 -2.99
CA ILE A 8 -7.98 -3.57 -3.83
C ILE A 8 -7.16 -3.59 -5.12
N GLU A 9 -7.58 -2.82 -6.11
CA GLU A 9 -6.81 -2.58 -7.33
C GLU A 9 -5.64 -1.62 -7.07
N GLU A 10 -4.53 -2.16 -6.56
CA GLU A 10 -3.31 -1.41 -6.23
C GLU A 10 -2.04 -2.23 -6.53
N PRO A 11 -1.65 -2.38 -7.82
CA PRO A 11 -0.38 -3.02 -8.16
C PRO A 11 0.82 -2.29 -7.51
N PRO A 12 1.85 -3.02 -7.03
CA PRO A 12 2.08 -4.45 -7.14
C PRO A 12 1.50 -5.30 -5.99
N PHE A 13 0.76 -4.71 -5.05
CA PHE A 13 0.32 -5.38 -3.83
C PHE A 13 -0.87 -6.30 -4.06
N GLY A 14 -1.89 -5.83 -4.79
CA GLY A 14 -3.06 -6.60 -5.17
C GLY A 14 -3.72 -6.02 -6.42
N TRP A 15 -4.21 -6.88 -7.31
CA TRP A 15 -5.06 -6.50 -8.44
C TRP A 15 -5.76 -7.72 -9.03
N THR A 16 -6.69 -7.46 -9.96
CA THR A 16 -7.42 -8.50 -10.69
C THR A 16 -6.87 -8.63 -12.10
N GLU A 17 -6.47 -9.84 -12.49
CA GLU A 17 -6.04 -10.13 -13.86
C GLU A 17 -7.24 -10.21 -14.82
N THR A 18 -6.93 -10.25 -16.12
CA THR A 18 -7.96 -10.32 -17.19
C THR A 18 -8.82 -11.57 -17.11
N ASP A 19 -8.30 -12.66 -16.57
CA ASP A 19 -9.03 -13.92 -16.32
C ASP A 19 -9.83 -13.90 -15.00
N ARG A 20 -9.89 -12.74 -14.32
CA ARG A 20 -10.56 -12.49 -13.05
C ARG A 20 -9.88 -13.16 -11.84
N THR A 21 -8.65 -13.59 -11.95
CA THR A 21 -7.87 -14.06 -10.79
C THR A 21 -7.28 -12.89 -10.03
N ALA A 22 -7.33 -12.96 -8.70
CA ALA A 22 -6.64 -12.01 -7.85
C ALA A 22 -5.15 -12.35 -7.82
N THR A 23 -4.29 -11.35 -7.94
CA THR A 23 -2.83 -11.51 -7.90
C THR A 23 -2.17 -10.30 -7.22
N GLY A 24 -0.89 -10.39 -6.93
CA GLY A 24 -0.09 -9.34 -6.31
C GLY A 24 0.76 -9.87 -5.18
N ALA A 25 1.70 -9.05 -4.73
CA ALA A 25 2.67 -9.43 -3.70
C ALA A 25 2.00 -9.86 -2.38
N ASP A 26 1.02 -9.06 -1.94
CA ASP A 26 0.31 -9.34 -0.68
C ASP A 26 -0.59 -10.57 -0.81
N ILE A 27 -1.21 -10.76 -1.98
CA ILE A 27 -2.08 -11.91 -2.24
C ILE A 27 -1.25 -13.20 -2.29
N ASP A 28 -0.12 -13.20 -3.03
CA ASP A 28 0.76 -14.37 -3.15
C ASP A 28 1.39 -14.75 -1.80
N LEU A 29 1.79 -13.74 -1.00
CA LEU A 29 2.29 -13.97 0.36
C LEU A 29 1.20 -14.53 1.28
N ALA A 30 0.00 -13.93 1.27
CA ALA A 30 -1.11 -14.38 2.08
C ALA A 30 -1.52 -15.81 1.73
N GLU A 31 -1.61 -16.15 0.45
CA GLU A 31 -1.92 -17.51 0.01
C GLU A 31 -0.86 -18.53 0.48
N ALA A 32 0.42 -18.22 0.32
CA ALA A 32 1.50 -19.10 0.76
C ALA A 32 1.42 -19.40 2.25
N VAL A 33 1.19 -18.34 3.06
CA VAL A 33 1.06 -18.44 4.52
C VAL A 33 -0.20 -19.21 4.91
N LEU A 34 -1.35 -18.87 4.33
CA LEU A 34 -2.62 -19.51 4.65
C LEU A 34 -2.64 -21.00 4.28
N ARG A 35 -2.08 -21.38 3.14
CA ARG A 35 -1.96 -22.80 2.76
C ARG A 35 -1.05 -23.56 3.72
N ALA A 36 0.04 -22.96 4.15
CA ALA A 36 0.97 -23.58 5.11
C ALA A 36 0.31 -23.84 6.48
N ILE A 37 -0.65 -23.00 6.90
CA ILE A 37 -1.43 -23.22 8.13
C ILE A 37 -2.71 -24.03 7.93
N GLY A 38 -2.88 -24.66 6.74
CA GLY A 38 -3.96 -25.62 6.49
C GLY A 38 -5.25 -25.02 5.89
N ALA A 39 -5.19 -23.84 5.24
CA ALA A 39 -6.32 -23.32 4.49
C ALA A 39 -6.55 -24.19 3.24
N THR A 40 -7.74 -24.76 3.12
CA THR A 40 -8.16 -25.60 1.99
C THR A 40 -8.88 -24.80 0.90
N GLN A 41 -9.50 -23.68 1.29
CA GLN A 41 -10.19 -22.74 0.41
C GLN A 41 -9.82 -21.32 0.78
N ILE A 42 -9.35 -20.54 -0.20
CA ILE A 42 -9.07 -19.11 -0.06
C ILE A 42 -9.98 -18.38 -1.04
N GLU A 43 -10.72 -17.41 -0.53
CA GLU A 43 -11.64 -16.59 -1.30
C GLU A 43 -11.11 -15.16 -1.35
N HIS A 44 -11.03 -14.58 -2.55
CA HIS A 44 -10.57 -13.21 -2.75
C HIS A 44 -11.77 -12.27 -2.93
N ARG A 45 -11.78 -11.16 -2.20
CA ARG A 45 -12.83 -10.14 -2.20
C ARG A 45 -12.27 -8.81 -2.66
N LEU A 46 -12.55 -8.43 -3.91
CA LEU A 46 -12.25 -7.08 -4.39
C LEU A 46 -13.15 -6.08 -3.68
N THR A 47 -12.55 -4.99 -3.19
CA THR A 47 -13.26 -3.90 -2.51
C THR A 47 -12.56 -2.56 -2.76
N THR A 48 -13.01 -1.47 -2.11
CA THR A 48 -12.33 -0.19 -2.08
C THR A 48 -11.43 -0.06 -0.87
N PHE A 49 -10.46 0.87 -0.91
CA PHE A 49 -9.57 1.09 0.24
C PHE A 49 -10.34 1.53 1.49
N SER A 50 -11.34 2.40 1.31
CA SER A 50 -12.21 2.90 2.38
C SER A 50 -13.03 1.80 3.07
N ASP A 51 -13.30 0.69 2.36
CA ASP A 51 -14.08 -0.44 2.87
C ASP A 51 -13.24 -1.53 3.58
N LEU A 52 -11.90 -1.53 3.43
CA LEU A 52 -11.04 -2.58 4.00
C LEU A 52 -11.20 -2.70 5.52
N LEU A 53 -11.04 -1.61 6.26
CA LEU A 53 -11.17 -1.64 7.72
C LEU A 53 -12.61 -1.92 8.18
N PRO A 54 -13.65 -1.19 7.72
CA PRO A 54 -15.02 -1.49 8.09
C PRO A 54 -15.44 -2.92 7.76
N GLY A 55 -14.96 -3.47 6.65
CA GLY A 55 -15.31 -4.82 6.22
C GLY A 55 -14.77 -5.92 7.12
N VAL A 56 -13.47 -5.84 7.47
CA VAL A 56 -12.87 -6.82 8.39
C VAL A 56 -13.41 -6.68 9.82
N GLU A 57 -13.69 -5.46 10.28
CA GLU A 57 -14.34 -5.22 11.57
C GLU A 57 -15.74 -5.85 11.66
N ALA A 58 -16.51 -5.73 10.57
CA ALA A 58 -17.85 -6.30 10.48
C ALA A 58 -17.85 -7.83 10.20
N GLY A 59 -16.68 -8.44 9.97
CA GLY A 59 -16.57 -9.86 9.62
C GLY A 59 -17.09 -10.19 8.21
N ARG A 60 -17.11 -9.23 7.29
CA ARG A 60 -17.45 -9.48 5.88
C ARG A 60 -16.42 -10.38 5.19
N TRP A 61 -15.20 -10.39 5.72
CA TRP A 61 -14.06 -11.24 5.36
C TRP A 61 -13.15 -11.41 6.59
N ASP A 62 -12.20 -12.34 6.50
CA ASP A 62 -11.37 -12.73 7.64
C ASP A 62 -10.13 -11.84 7.81
N MET A 63 -9.55 -11.40 6.68
CA MET A 63 -8.36 -10.54 6.67
C MET A 63 -8.31 -9.62 5.46
N ASN A 64 -7.58 -8.53 5.60
CA ASN A 64 -7.21 -7.66 4.48
C ASN A 64 -5.78 -7.95 4.03
N VAL A 65 -5.48 -7.65 2.75
CA VAL A 65 -4.11 -7.39 2.29
C VAL A 65 -3.41 -6.35 3.17
N SER A 66 -2.12 -6.18 3.01
CA SER A 66 -1.32 -5.34 3.88
C SER A 66 -1.72 -3.86 3.80
N LEU A 67 -1.81 -3.25 4.96
CA LEU A 67 -2.06 -1.83 5.16
C LEU A 67 -0.94 -1.23 6.00
N PHE A 68 -0.65 0.04 5.82
CA PHE A 68 0.23 0.74 6.76
C PHE A 68 -0.29 0.65 8.18
N VAL A 69 0.56 0.19 9.08
CA VAL A 69 0.29 0.10 10.51
C VAL A 69 0.34 1.50 11.11
N THR A 70 -0.80 1.97 11.60
CA THR A 70 -0.89 3.25 12.32
C THR A 70 -1.55 3.04 13.68
N PRO A 71 -1.28 3.91 14.68
CA PRO A 71 -1.95 3.84 15.98
C PRO A 71 -3.47 3.90 15.85
N GLU A 72 -3.99 4.72 14.93
CA GLU A 72 -5.43 4.87 14.73
C GLU A 72 -6.07 3.59 14.17
N ARG A 73 -5.45 2.98 13.17
CA ARG A 73 -5.92 1.70 12.61
C ARG A 73 -5.80 0.56 13.63
N ALA A 74 -4.75 0.54 14.45
CA ALA A 74 -4.53 -0.48 15.49
C ALA A 74 -5.59 -0.43 16.62
N LYS A 75 -6.30 0.68 16.80
CA LYS A 75 -7.47 0.75 17.70
C LYS A 75 -8.66 -0.05 17.17
N ARG A 76 -8.77 -0.20 15.87
CA ARG A 76 -9.92 -0.80 15.17
C ARG A 76 -9.67 -2.28 14.84
N VAL A 77 -8.51 -2.61 14.32
CA VAL A 77 -8.15 -3.96 13.84
C VAL A 77 -6.91 -4.48 14.53
N ALA A 78 -6.66 -5.78 14.43
CA ALA A 78 -5.40 -6.40 14.82
C ALA A 78 -4.50 -6.56 13.58
N PHE A 79 -3.21 -6.27 13.73
CA PHE A 79 -2.23 -6.40 12.66
C PHE A 79 -1.36 -7.64 12.85
N SER A 80 -0.97 -8.26 11.74
CA SER A 80 0.10 -9.26 11.75
C SER A 80 1.47 -8.63 12.05
N VAL A 81 2.50 -9.47 12.16
CA VAL A 81 3.87 -8.97 12.03
C VAL A 81 4.01 -8.27 10.66
N PRO A 82 4.83 -7.19 10.56
CA PRO A 82 5.02 -6.47 9.32
C PRO A 82 5.60 -7.35 8.22
N VAL A 83 5.14 -7.15 7.00
CA VAL A 83 5.57 -7.93 5.83
C VAL A 83 6.41 -7.13 4.84
N TRP A 84 6.30 -5.80 4.86
CA TRP A 84 7.14 -4.89 4.10
C TRP A 84 7.29 -3.54 4.82
N ALA A 85 8.30 -2.76 4.41
CA ALA A 85 8.56 -1.40 4.84
C ALA A 85 8.78 -0.52 3.61
N ILE A 86 7.87 0.43 3.35
CA ILE A 86 7.86 1.24 2.12
C ILE A 86 7.53 2.68 2.47
N GLY A 87 8.29 3.63 1.91
CA GLY A 87 7.99 5.06 2.03
C GLY A 87 6.94 5.53 1.03
N ASP A 88 6.49 6.77 1.21
CA ASP A 88 5.61 7.45 0.28
C ASP A 88 6.34 7.88 -0.99
N GLY A 89 5.59 8.05 -2.07
CA GLY A 89 6.03 8.61 -3.33
C GLY A 89 4.90 9.30 -4.07
N PHE A 90 5.25 9.95 -5.16
CA PHE A 90 4.33 10.67 -6.01
C PHE A 90 4.43 10.15 -7.45
N LEU A 91 3.32 9.98 -8.11
CA LEU A 91 3.24 9.81 -9.55
C LEU A 91 2.94 11.18 -10.15
N VAL A 92 3.79 11.66 -11.04
CA VAL A 92 3.68 12.99 -11.67
C VAL A 92 3.78 12.87 -13.19
N ARG A 93 3.42 13.91 -13.90
CA ARG A 93 3.71 13.95 -15.34
C ARG A 93 5.22 13.99 -15.57
N ALA A 94 5.64 13.38 -16.68
CA ALA A 94 7.06 13.33 -17.09
C ALA A 94 7.71 14.71 -17.07
N GLY A 95 8.93 14.76 -16.54
CA GLY A 95 9.68 16.00 -16.34
C GLY A 95 9.27 16.78 -15.08
N ASN A 96 8.30 16.27 -14.30
CA ASN A 96 7.85 16.88 -13.04
C ASN A 96 7.75 18.43 -13.09
N PRO A 97 6.84 19.00 -13.90
CA PRO A 97 6.86 20.43 -14.26
C PRO A 97 6.78 21.39 -13.07
N LYS A 98 6.23 20.92 -11.94
CA LYS A 98 6.09 21.71 -10.70
C LYS A 98 7.14 21.37 -9.64
N ALA A 99 8.11 20.48 -9.95
CA ALA A 99 9.18 20.03 -9.06
C ALA A 99 8.63 19.49 -7.71
N LEU A 100 7.58 18.67 -7.76
CA LEU A 100 6.90 18.09 -6.60
C LEU A 100 7.65 16.84 -6.14
N ASN A 101 8.33 16.92 -4.99
CA ASN A 101 9.13 15.81 -4.46
C ASN A 101 8.91 15.55 -2.95
N SER A 102 7.99 16.27 -2.34
CA SER A 102 7.68 16.14 -0.92
C SER A 102 6.35 16.82 -0.63
N TYR A 103 5.66 16.45 0.47
CA TYR A 103 4.45 17.18 0.88
C TYR A 103 4.70 18.69 1.09
N PRO A 104 5.82 19.14 1.70
CA PRO A 104 6.15 20.57 1.77
C PRO A 104 6.28 21.27 0.42
N SER A 105 6.58 20.55 -0.67
CA SER A 105 6.62 21.17 -2.01
C SER A 105 5.25 21.64 -2.48
N PHE A 106 4.16 20.99 -2.06
CA PHE A 106 2.78 21.44 -2.33
C PHE A 106 2.43 22.68 -1.54
N VAL A 107 2.89 22.80 -0.30
CA VAL A 107 2.68 24.02 0.53
C VAL A 107 3.31 25.25 -0.15
N LYS A 108 4.49 25.06 -0.77
CA LYS A 108 5.19 26.12 -1.50
C LYS A 108 4.57 26.41 -2.88
N ARG A 109 3.84 25.48 -3.43
CA ARG A 109 3.18 25.55 -4.75
C ARG A 109 1.67 25.49 -4.58
N GLN A 110 1.06 26.59 -4.14
CA GLN A 110 -0.38 26.68 -3.89
C GLN A 110 -1.25 26.39 -5.13
N ASP A 111 -0.66 26.48 -6.32
CA ASP A 111 -1.26 26.11 -7.60
C ASP A 111 -1.16 24.60 -7.91
N ALA A 112 -0.50 23.81 -7.07
CA ALA A 112 -0.36 22.37 -7.26
C ALA A 112 -1.51 21.60 -6.60
N ARG A 113 -2.01 20.57 -7.29
CA ARG A 113 -3.08 19.69 -6.82
C ARG A 113 -2.57 18.27 -6.61
N LEU A 114 -2.90 17.70 -5.45
CA LEU A 114 -2.52 16.37 -5.01
C LEU A 114 -3.72 15.43 -4.99
N GLY A 115 -3.65 14.31 -5.71
CA GLY A 115 -4.64 13.23 -5.65
C GLY A 115 -4.27 12.22 -4.58
N ILE A 116 -5.25 11.74 -3.83
CA ILE A 116 -5.09 10.73 -2.78
C ILE A 116 -6.29 9.79 -2.82
N ILE A 117 -6.08 8.50 -2.56
CA ILE A 117 -7.18 7.55 -2.43
C ILE A 117 -7.82 7.68 -1.04
N ALA A 118 -9.15 7.64 -1.01
CA ALA A 118 -9.95 7.74 0.21
C ALA A 118 -9.48 6.73 1.28
N GLY A 119 -9.20 7.24 2.49
CA GLY A 119 -8.76 6.42 3.63
C GLY A 119 -7.28 6.05 3.67
N GLN A 120 -6.48 6.40 2.65
CA GLN A 120 -5.03 6.21 2.67
C GLN A 120 -4.32 7.22 3.58
N VAL A 121 -3.21 6.77 4.20
CA VAL A 121 -2.42 7.57 5.18
C VAL A 121 -1.79 8.82 4.58
N GLN A 122 -1.63 8.88 3.27
CA GLN A 122 -1.08 10.02 2.54
C GLN A 122 -1.92 11.29 2.74
N HIS A 123 -3.22 11.15 3.03
CA HIS A 123 -4.08 12.28 3.41
C HIS A 123 -3.58 12.92 4.71
N ASP A 124 -3.39 12.12 5.75
CA ASP A 124 -2.91 12.60 7.04
C ASP A 124 -1.49 13.17 6.93
N SER A 125 -0.62 12.53 6.13
CA SER A 125 0.73 13.00 5.86
C SER A 125 0.73 14.38 5.17
N ALA A 126 -0.13 14.57 4.17
CA ALA A 126 -0.29 15.85 3.47
C ALA A 126 -0.81 16.94 4.41
N LYS A 127 -1.84 16.64 5.20
CA LYS A 127 -2.41 17.58 6.20
C LYS A 127 -1.38 17.94 7.28
N ALA A 128 -0.64 16.97 7.80
CA ALA A 128 0.42 17.22 8.79
C ALA A 128 1.55 18.10 8.25
N ALA A 129 1.83 18.05 6.95
CA ALA A 129 2.80 18.90 6.28
C ALA A 129 2.26 20.31 5.96
N GLY A 130 0.95 20.55 6.15
CA GLY A 130 0.30 21.86 5.91
C GLY A 130 -0.29 22.02 4.51
N VAL A 131 -0.48 20.94 3.75
CA VAL A 131 -1.20 21.01 2.45
C VAL A 131 -2.65 21.38 2.71
N SER A 132 -3.16 22.38 1.99
CA SER A 132 -4.54 22.85 2.15
C SER A 132 -5.55 21.89 1.54
N ASP A 133 -6.79 21.91 2.05
CA ASP A 133 -7.87 21.05 1.53
C ASP A 133 -8.18 21.35 0.07
N ASP A 134 -8.07 22.60 -0.36
CA ASP A 134 -8.29 23.02 -1.75
C ASP A 134 -7.27 22.41 -2.74
N GLN A 135 -6.11 22.01 -2.23
CA GLN A 135 -5.07 21.34 -3.03
C GLN A 135 -5.28 19.83 -3.11
N ILE A 136 -6.09 19.22 -2.24
CA ILE A 136 -6.28 17.78 -2.15
C ILE A 136 -7.53 17.36 -2.93
N ALA A 137 -7.36 16.43 -3.85
CA ALA A 137 -8.44 15.75 -4.56
C ALA A 137 -8.51 14.29 -4.10
N ILE A 138 -9.67 13.88 -3.59
CA ILE A 138 -9.90 12.50 -3.11
C ILE A 138 -10.51 11.67 -4.23
N PHE A 139 -9.98 10.45 -4.41
CA PHE A 139 -10.43 9.45 -5.37
C PHE A 139 -10.78 8.15 -4.64
N GLU A 140 -11.75 7.41 -5.14
CA GLU A 140 -12.05 6.04 -4.65
C GLU A 140 -11.18 5.00 -5.35
N HIS A 141 -10.84 5.21 -6.63
CA HIS A 141 -10.09 4.26 -7.44
C HIS A 141 -8.77 4.84 -7.95
N GLN A 142 -7.72 4.01 -7.88
CA GLN A 142 -6.38 4.39 -8.34
C GLN A 142 -6.37 4.78 -9.83
N ALA A 143 -7.14 4.07 -10.66
CA ALA A 143 -7.22 4.36 -12.10
C ALA A 143 -7.68 5.79 -12.39
N ASP A 144 -8.65 6.31 -11.64
CA ASP A 144 -9.15 7.67 -11.79
C ASP A 144 -8.10 8.72 -11.39
N ALA A 145 -7.34 8.44 -10.31
CA ALA A 145 -6.25 9.31 -9.87
C ALA A 145 -5.12 9.35 -10.91
N ILE A 146 -4.73 8.20 -11.48
CA ILE A 146 -3.72 8.11 -12.55
C ILE A 146 -4.16 8.91 -13.78
N GLU A 147 -5.41 8.74 -14.22
CA GLU A 147 -5.95 9.48 -15.36
C GLU A 147 -6.01 10.97 -15.08
N ALA A 148 -6.32 11.38 -13.85
CA ALA A 148 -6.32 12.79 -13.46
C ALA A 148 -4.91 13.41 -13.51
N VAL A 149 -3.84 12.65 -13.18
CA VAL A 149 -2.44 13.11 -13.38
C VAL A 149 -2.12 13.22 -14.86
N ARG A 150 -2.47 12.18 -15.64
CA ARG A 150 -2.19 12.13 -17.08
C ARG A 150 -2.85 13.27 -17.84
N SER A 151 -4.10 13.57 -17.54
CA SER A 151 -4.87 14.66 -18.15
C SER A 151 -4.49 16.04 -17.62
N GLY A 152 -3.69 16.14 -16.56
CA GLY A 152 -3.32 17.41 -15.92
C GLY A 152 -4.42 18.02 -15.03
N LYS A 153 -5.45 17.25 -14.72
CA LYS A 153 -6.49 17.66 -13.76
C LYS A 153 -5.94 17.79 -12.34
N ILE A 154 -4.96 16.97 -11.99
CA ILE A 154 -4.11 17.08 -10.80
C ILE A 154 -2.64 17.00 -11.21
N ASP A 155 -1.73 17.43 -10.34
CA ASP A 155 -0.30 17.51 -10.64
C ASP A 155 0.47 16.29 -10.17
N ALA A 156 0.00 15.64 -9.12
CA ALA A 156 0.60 14.42 -8.58
C ALA A 156 -0.46 13.52 -7.93
N TYR A 157 -0.19 12.21 -7.88
CA TYR A 157 -0.90 11.22 -7.09
C TYR A 157 0.04 10.68 -6.01
N ALA A 158 -0.35 10.77 -4.73
CA ALA A 158 0.41 10.24 -3.61
C ALA A 158 0.02 8.79 -3.32
N SER A 159 1.00 7.91 -3.24
CA SER A 159 0.87 6.52 -2.80
C SER A 159 2.23 6.01 -2.30
N THR A 160 2.46 4.70 -2.29
CA THR A 160 3.76 4.14 -1.98
C THR A 160 4.80 4.44 -3.07
N ALA A 161 6.05 4.66 -2.68
CA ALA A 161 7.14 4.90 -3.64
C ALA A 161 7.29 3.73 -4.63
N LEU A 162 7.20 2.49 -4.14
CA LEU A 162 7.28 1.29 -4.97
C LEU A 162 6.11 1.20 -5.95
N GLY A 163 4.87 1.38 -5.49
CA GLY A 163 3.69 1.32 -6.34
C GLY A 163 3.74 2.34 -7.47
N ASN A 164 4.08 3.59 -7.15
CA ASN A 164 4.22 4.64 -8.15
C ASN A 164 5.33 4.36 -9.16
N ARG A 165 6.47 3.79 -8.72
CA ARG A 165 7.55 3.39 -9.64
C ARG A 165 7.08 2.33 -10.64
N ILE A 166 6.41 1.28 -10.16
CA ILE A 166 5.89 0.22 -11.03
C ILE A 166 4.82 0.74 -11.99
N LEU A 167 3.96 1.65 -11.53
CA LEU A 167 2.97 2.30 -12.40
C LEU A 167 3.66 3.14 -13.50
N ALA A 168 4.65 3.95 -13.14
CA ALA A 168 5.40 4.76 -14.11
C ALA A 168 6.09 3.88 -15.16
N ASP A 169 6.70 2.77 -14.74
CA ASP A 169 7.36 1.81 -15.64
C ASP A 169 6.36 1.15 -16.60
N ARG A 170 5.17 0.79 -16.12
CA ARG A 170 4.12 0.16 -16.94
C ARG A 170 3.48 1.12 -17.94
N ILE A 171 3.27 2.38 -17.55
CA ILE A 171 2.63 3.40 -18.38
C ILE A 171 3.63 3.97 -19.40
N GLY A 172 4.90 3.97 -19.05
CA GLY A 172 6.00 4.55 -19.84
C GLY A 172 6.45 5.89 -19.27
N GLY A 173 7.75 5.97 -18.96
CA GLY A 173 8.38 7.13 -18.32
C GLY A 173 8.35 8.44 -19.14
N SER A 174 7.95 8.38 -20.43
CA SER A 174 7.70 9.58 -21.26
C SER A 174 6.34 10.24 -20.98
N VAL A 175 5.44 9.57 -20.24
CA VAL A 175 4.10 10.06 -19.92
C VAL A 175 4.01 10.44 -18.44
N LEU A 176 4.36 9.50 -17.56
CA LEU A 176 4.35 9.67 -16.12
C LEU A 176 5.69 9.21 -15.53
N GLU A 177 6.11 9.85 -14.46
CA GLU A 177 7.29 9.45 -13.69
C GLU A 177 6.96 9.32 -12.20
N ALA A 178 7.70 8.46 -11.53
CA ALA A 178 7.61 8.29 -10.09
C ALA A 178 8.68 9.13 -9.39
N VAL A 179 8.28 9.83 -8.35
CA VAL A 179 9.15 10.64 -7.49
C VAL A 179 9.05 10.14 -6.07
N GLU A 180 10.16 9.71 -5.50
CA GLU A 180 10.19 9.30 -4.11
C GLU A 180 10.03 10.52 -3.18
N HIS A 181 9.24 10.35 -2.13
CA HIS A 181 9.07 11.40 -1.12
C HIS A 181 10.37 11.66 -0.37
N LYS A 182 10.84 12.89 -0.43
CA LYS A 182 12.02 13.36 0.31
C LYS A 182 11.56 14.14 1.55
N PRO A 183 11.46 13.51 2.72
CA PRO A 183 11.15 14.25 3.94
C PRO A 183 12.27 15.26 4.21
N GLY A 184 11.90 16.43 4.74
CA GLY A 184 12.89 17.48 5.08
C GLY A 184 13.98 16.92 6.01
N THR A 185 15.23 17.24 5.71
CA THR A 185 16.41 16.76 6.44
C THR A 185 16.55 17.44 7.80
N ASN A 186 15.81 16.98 8.79
CA ASN A 186 16.08 17.33 10.19
C ASN A 186 17.10 16.37 10.84
N GLY A 187 17.94 15.70 10.03
CA GLY A 187 19.02 14.84 10.52
C GLY A 187 18.59 13.51 11.17
N ILE A 188 17.30 13.25 11.28
CA ILE A 188 16.77 12.01 11.83
C ILE A 188 16.41 11.09 10.66
N GLN A 189 17.09 9.95 10.57
CA GLN A 189 16.72 8.90 9.63
C GLN A 189 15.32 8.38 10.00
N GLN A 190 14.33 8.78 9.23
CA GLN A 190 12.94 8.39 9.47
C GLN A 190 12.79 6.90 9.16
N LYS A 191 12.31 6.12 10.12
CA LYS A 191 12.01 4.69 9.88
C LYS A 191 10.92 4.60 8.82
N LEU A 192 11.10 3.70 7.85
CA LEU A 192 10.10 3.45 6.83
C LEU A 192 8.78 2.98 7.47
N PRO A 193 7.65 3.45 6.99
CA PRO A 193 6.34 2.94 7.38
C PRO A 193 6.21 1.45 7.08
N LEU A 194 5.56 0.73 7.98
CA LEU A 194 5.40 -0.72 7.92
C LEU A 194 4.03 -1.10 7.41
N GLY A 195 3.98 -2.07 6.52
CA GLY A 195 2.75 -2.72 6.08
C GLY A 195 2.56 -4.09 6.73
N ALA A 196 1.32 -4.38 7.10
CA ALA A 196 0.93 -5.66 7.69
C ALA A 196 -0.49 -6.04 7.29
N PHE A 197 -0.78 -7.34 7.25
CA PHE A 197 -2.14 -7.85 7.12
C PHE A 197 -2.99 -7.41 8.32
N SER A 198 -4.26 -7.13 8.09
CA SER A 198 -5.16 -6.76 9.19
C SER A 198 -6.33 -7.72 9.33
N PHE A 199 -6.76 -7.91 10.56
CA PHE A 199 -7.74 -8.92 10.99
C PHE A 199 -8.79 -8.29 11.91
N ASN A 200 -9.98 -8.92 11.96
CA ASN A 200 -10.89 -8.62 13.05
C ASN A 200 -10.22 -8.94 14.38
N ARG A 201 -10.32 -8.05 15.36
CA ARG A 201 -9.69 -8.23 16.68
C ARG A 201 -10.20 -9.47 17.43
N ARG A 202 -11.37 -9.99 17.07
CA ARG A 202 -11.95 -11.22 17.66
C ARG A 202 -11.40 -12.50 17.02
N ASN A 203 -10.71 -12.40 15.87
CA ASN A 203 -10.16 -13.54 15.15
C ASN A 203 -8.68 -13.78 15.53
N SER A 204 -8.43 -13.91 16.84
CA SER A 204 -7.08 -14.07 17.39
C SER A 204 -6.42 -15.37 16.95
N ASP A 205 -7.17 -16.44 16.75
CA ASP A 205 -6.62 -17.76 16.41
C ASP A 205 -6.01 -17.73 14.99
N LEU A 206 -6.74 -17.17 14.03
CA LEU A 206 -6.21 -17.00 12.66
C LEU A 206 -4.99 -16.07 12.66
N LEU A 207 -5.05 -14.93 13.36
CA LEU A 207 -3.95 -14.00 13.49
C LEU A 207 -2.69 -14.66 14.06
N ASN A 208 -2.84 -15.44 15.15
CA ASN A 208 -1.73 -16.12 15.81
C ASN A 208 -1.10 -17.18 14.90
N ALA A 209 -1.91 -17.96 14.18
CA ALA A 209 -1.44 -18.94 13.23
C ALA A 209 -0.68 -18.28 12.04
N VAL A 210 -1.24 -17.19 11.49
CA VAL A 210 -0.60 -16.40 10.43
C VAL A 210 0.72 -15.80 10.93
N ASN A 211 0.74 -15.23 12.14
CA ASN A 211 1.96 -14.66 12.71
C ASN A 211 3.06 -15.71 12.96
N ALA A 212 2.70 -16.88 13.44
CA ALA A 212 3.65 -17.98 13.62
C ALA A 212 4.29 -18.38 12.29
N GLN A 213 3.49 -18.54 11.24
CA GLN A 213 3.97 -18.88 9.90
C GLN A 213 4.77 -17.75 9.28
N LEU A 214 4.34 -16.49 9.38
CA LEU A 214 5.09 -15.34 8.88
C LEU A 214 6.49 -15.24 9.49
N ARG A 215 6.62 -15.41 10.82
CA ARG A 215 7.93 -15.34 11.50
C ARG A 215 8.93 -16.39 11.00
N SER A 216 8.47 -17.57 10.58
CA SER A 216 9.33 -18.60 10.02
C SER A 216 9.58 -18.45 8.53
N TYR A 217 8.68 -17.77 7.82
CA TYR A 217 8.70 -17.69 6.35
C TYR A 217 9.36 -16.42 5.80
N LEU A 218 9.13 -15.25 6.47
CA LEU A 218 9.67 -13.97 6.03
C LEU A 218 11.20 -14.03 5.95
N GLY A 219 11.76 -13.51 4.86
CA GLY A 219 13.21 -13.49 4.60
C GLY A 219 13.77 -14.82 4.08
N SER A 220 12.99 -15.91 4.03
CA SER A 220 13.42 -17.17 3.42
C SER A 220 13.72 -17.01 1.92
N PRO A 221 14.52 -17.91 1.31
CA PRO A 221 14.78 -17.86 -0.13
C PRO A 221 13.51 -17.90 -0.99
N ASP A 222 12.52 -18.72 -0.62
CA ASP A 222 11.25 -18.81 -1.33
C ASP A 222 10.46 -17.50 -1.21
N HIS A 223 10.34 -16.93 0.00
CA HIS A 223 9.70 -15.64 0.21
C HIS A 223 10.34 -14.55 -0.65
N ARG A 224 11.67 -14.42 -0.62
CA ARG A 224 12.39 -13.40 -1.42
C ARG A 224 12.18 -13.58 -2.92
N THR A 225 12.21 -14.82 -3.40
CA THR A 225 11.96 -15.14 -4.80
C THR A 225 10.55 -14.76 -5.24
N ARG A 226 9.54 -15.03 -4.39
CA ARG A 226 8.15 -14.63 -4.65
C ARG A 226 8.00 -13.13 -4.74
N MET A 227 8.48 -12.43 -3.73
CA MET A 227 8.33 -10.96 -3.62
C MET A 227 9.08 -10.21 -4.72
N ALA A 228 10.25 -10.71 -5.13
CA ALA A 228 11.02 -10.12 -6.22
C ALA A 228 10.26 -10.06 -7.55
N ARG A 229 9.35 -11.00 -7.81
CA ARG A 229 8.49 -10.98 -9.01
C ARG A 229 7.59 -9.74 -9.08
N PHE A 230 7.30 -9.16 -7.93
CA PHE A 230 6.47 -7.98 -7.77
C PHE A 230 7.29 -6.70 -7.48
N GLY A 231 8.63 -6.80 -7.57
CA GLY A 231 9.52 -5.67 -7.30
C GLY A 231 9.80 -5.40 -5.82
N LEU A 232 9.31 -6.24 -4.90
CA LEU A 232 9.65 -6.15 -3.48
C LEU A 232 10.97 -6.87 -3.24
N THR A 233 12.05 -6.09 -3.19
CA THR A 233 13.42 -6.57 -2.97
C THR A 233 13.79 -6.54 -1.48
N HIS A 234 15.04 -6.85 -1.18
CA HIS A 234 15.59 -6.79 0.19
C HIS A 234 15.38 -5.41 0.85
N GLU A 235 15.40 -4.32 0.09
CA GLU A 235 15.19 -2.95 0.60
C GLU A 235 13.86 -2.79 1.35
N TYR A 236 12.81 -3.50 0.91
CA TYR A 236 11.47 -3.44 1.49
C TYR A 236 11.20 -4.55 2.51
N ILE A 237 11.94 -5.66 2.43
CA ILE A 237 11.74 -6.84 3.28
C ILE A 237 12.62 -6.76 4.54
N ASP A 238 13.94 -6.49 4.39
CA ASP A 238 14.90 -6.60 5.49
C ASP A 238 14.59 -5.68 6.68
N PRO A 239 14.05 -4.46 6.50
CA PRO A 239 13.65 -3.64 7.63
C PRO A 239 12.55 -4.25 8.53
N THR A 240 11.81 -5.25 8.03
CA THR A 240 10.78 -5.97 8.81
C THR A 240 11.37 -7.13 9.63
N LEU A 241 12.55 -7.65 9.25
CA LEU A 241 13.17 -8.83 9.86
C LEU A 241 13.97 -8.49 11.12
N ALA A 242 14.39 -7.26 11.28
CA ALA A 242 15.28 -6.79 12.36
C ALA A 242 14.53 -6.51 13.70
N ARG A 243 13.39 -7.17 13.95
CA ARG A 243 12.53 -6.91 15.12
C ARG A 243 12.26 -8.15 15.96
#